data_1f1889226b0183c64872a82845ffb313
#
_entry.id   1f1889226b0183c64872a82845ffb313
#
_cell.length_a   1.000
_cell.length_b   1.000
_cell.length_c   1.000
_cell.angle_alpha   90.00
_cell.angle_beta   90.00
_cell.angle_gamma   90.00
#
_symmetry.space_group_name_H-M   'P 1'
#
loop_
_entity.id
_entity.type
_entity.pdbx_description
1 polymer ?
#
loop_
_entity_poly.entity_id
_entity_poly.type
_entity_poly.pdbx_seq_one_letter_code
_entity_poly.pdbx_strand_id
1 'polypeptide(L)'
;MNDAILIEGARVVLPDRVETVSVRIEAGRIAALDGAREGARVIDARGLLLAPAFVDIHGDAFERQIMPRPGVALPVAVAMLETDGQLAANGIATAYHALTLSWEPGLRSVATGWEVLGALEALGPRLRVENRIQLRWETFCPEAIDLIAHALGAGPMPSVAFNDHTSLALLDPAMPMQDRPFEHDPAFPLTDMSAPSFAPRMEARARRSHMSTGEYVALLARVWERRTDVPADIARVAGLARAAGAPMLSHDDSQPETRRFFRDLGARTAEFPMHERVLHEARAAGDLIVFGAPNAMRGGSHLGSPGAGAMVARGLCDILASDYYYPAMLGAVARLLADGVAPLHLLWRLVAENPAQAMGLADRGRIAPGLRADLVLIDWPEGEVPAVRRTIVADRDGIGPGGP
;
A
#
# COMPACT_ATOMS: atom_id res chain seq x y z
N MET A 1 -29.66 -7.20 -22.29
CA MET A 1 -29.73 -5.73 -22.44
C MET A 1 -28.30 -5.23 -22.53
N ASN A 2 -28.05 -4.25 -23.38
CA ASN A 2 -26.69 -3.75 -23.59
C ASN A 2 -26.36 -2.83 -22.40
N ASP A 3 -25.56 -3.30 -21.43
CA ASP A 3 -25.19 -2.55 -20.21
C ASP A 3 -24.10 -1.50 -20.50
N ALA A 4 -24.14 -0.89 -21.68
CA ALA A 4 -23.19 0.16 -22.02
C ALA A 4 -23.48 1.43 -21.20
N ILE A 5 -22.41 2.03 -20.70
CA ILE A 5 -22.44 3.32 -19.98
C ILE A 5 -21.60 4.32 -20.76
N LEU A 6 -22.11 5.55 -20.88
CA LEU A 6 -21.36 6.66 -21.43
C LEU A 6 -21.22 7.76 -20.36
N ILE A 7 -20.01 8.07 -19.96
CA ILE A 7 -19.71 9.19 -19.06
C ILE A 7 -19.35 10.39 -19.93
N GLU A 8 -20.13 11.50 -19.79
CA GLU A 8 -20.00 12.69 -20.64
C GLU A 8 -19.73 13.95 -19.84
N GLY A 9 -19.01 14.87 -20.46
CA GLY A 9 -18.80 16.23 -19.95
C GLY A 9 -17.75 16.38 -18.88
N ALA A 10 -17.14 15.29 -18.41
CA ALA A 10 -16.04 15.34 -17.48
C ALA A 10 -14.75 15.82 -18.13
N ARG A 11 -13.87 16.48 -17.36
CA ARG A 11 -12.45 16.55 -17.68
C ARG A 11 -11.82 15.20 -17.36
N VAL A 12 -11.22 14.54 -18.34
CA VAL A 12 -10.68 13.17 -18.21
C VAL A 12 -9.17 13.20 -18.08
N VAL A 13 -8.64 12.54 -17.06
CA VAL A 13 -7.19 12.34 -16.88
C VAL A 13 -6.75 11.18 -17.79
N LEU A 14 -6.20 11.52 -18.94
CA LEU A 14 -5.59 10.60 -19.91
C LEU A 14 -4.11 10.38 -19.58
N PRO A 15 -3.44 9.37 -20.17
CA PRO A 15 -2.04 9.08 -19.85
C PRO A 15 -1.06 10.25 -20.11
N ASP A 16 -1.38 11.14 -21.06
CA ASP A 16 -0.50 12.21 -21.54
C ASP A 16 -1.08 13.63 -21.37
N ARG A 17 -2.36 13.76 -21.01
CA ARG A 17 -3.05 15.06 -20.88
C ARG A 17 -4.32 14.98 -20.05
N VAL A 18 -4.91 16.13 -19.78
CA VAL A 18 -6.29 16.23 -19.26
C VAL A 18 -7.15 16.91 -20.32
N GLU A 19 -8.24 16.25 -20.71
CA GLU A 19 -9.09 16.70 -21.82
C GLU A 19 -10.56 16.44 -21.52
N THR A 20 -11.47 17.26 -22.06
CA THR A 20 -12.91 16.99 -22.01
C THR A 20 -13.28 16.04 -23.15
N VAL A 21 -13.57 14.80 -22.81
CA VAL A 21 -13.89 13.72 -23.74
C VAL A 21 -14.90 12.78 -23.09
N SER A 22 -15.78 12.14 -23.87
CA SER A 22 -16.66 11.11 -23.33
C SER A 22 -15.94 9.76 -23.22
N VAL A 23 -16.31 8.96 -22.22
CA VAL A 23 -15.76 7.61 -21.99
C VAL A 23 -16.89 6.60 -22.05
N ARG A 24 -16.85 5.71 -23.05
CA ARG A 24 -17.79 4.61 -23.23
C ARG A 24 -17.27 3.36 -22.55
N ILE A 25 -18.13 2.74 -21.75
CA ILE A 25 -17.83 1.51 -21.00
C ILE A 25 -18.78 0.42 -21.47
N GLU A 26 -18.23 -0.75 -21.79
CA GLU A 26 -18.99 -1.95 -22.15
C GLU A 26 -18.39 -3.17 -21.44
N ALA A 27 -19.24 -4.01 -20.88
CA ALA A 27 -18.81 -5.23 -20.17
C ALA A 27 -17.66 -4.99 -19.16
N GLY A 28 -17.74 -3.88 -18.40
CA GLY A 28 -16.73 -3.52 -17.39
C GLY A 28 -15.40 -3.00 -17.95
N ARG A 29 -15.31 -2.76 -19.27
CA ARG A 29 -14.11 -2.24 -19.92
C ARG A 29 -14.36 -0.92 -20.62
N ILE A 30 -13.31 -0.11 -20.74
CA ILE A 30 -13.32 1.10 -21.56
C ILE A 30 -13.39 0.65 -23.02
N ALA A 31 -14.53 0.91 -23.67
CA ALA A 31 -14.74 0.52 -25.07
C ALA A 31 -14.17 1.57 -26.03
N ALA A 32 -14.41 2.85 -25.73
CA ALA A 32 -13.95 3.94 -26.59
C ALA A 32 -13.84 5.25 -25.80
N LEU A 33 -12.97 6.15 -26.29
CA LEU A 33 -13.03 7.58 -26.05
C LEU A 33 -13.86 8.22 -27.18
N ASP A 34 -14.59 9.29 -26.87
CA ASP A 34 -15.55 9.93 -27.80
C ASP A 34 -16.64 8.97 -28.33
N GLY A 35 -17.08 8.06 -27.44
CA GLY A 35 -18.09 7.07 -27.79
C GLY A 35 -19.48 7.68 -28.05
N ALA A 36 -20.24 7.04 -28.95
CA ALA A 36 -21.61 7.44 -29.26
C ALA A 36 -22.58 7.14 -28.10
N ARG A 37 -23.66 7.94 -27.97
CA ARG A 37 -24.72 7.76 -26.97
C ARG A 37 -25.60 6.55 -27.23
N GLU A 38 -25.66 6.09 -28.46
CA GLU A 38 -26.59 5.06 -28.90
C GLU A 38 -26.42 3.77 -28.06
N GLY A 39 -27.54 3.31 -27.50
CA GLY A 39 -27.58 2.09 -26.69
C GLY A 39 -26.85 2.17 -25.33
N ALA A 40 -26.45 3.35 -24.88
CA ALA A 40 -25.76 3.52 -23.59
C ALA A 40 -26.60 4.30 -22.57
N ARG A 41 -26.50 3.91 -21.31
CA ARG A 41 -26.94 4.74 -20.18
C ARG A 41 -25.95 5.89 -19.98
N VAL A 42 -26.43 7.13 -20.12
CA VAL A 42 -25.59 8.33 -19.99
C VAL A 42 -25.46 8.75 -18.53
N ILE A 43 -24.22 9.00 -18.10
CA ILE A 43 -23.88 9.66 -16.85
C ILE A 43 -23.38 11.06 -17.18
N ASP A 44 -24.12 12.09 -16.80
CA ASP A 44 -23.70 13.47 -16.92
C ASP A 44 -22.66 13.78 -15.82
N ALA A 45 -21.44 14.05 -16.25
CA ALA A 45 -20.31 14.34 -15.37
C ALA A 45 -19.73 15.76 -15.61
N ARG A 46 -20.55 16.69 -16.11
CA ARG A 46 -20.16 18.08 -16.29
C ARG A 46 -19.69 18.72 -14.99
N GLY A 47 -18.57 19.40 -15.02
CA GLY A 47 -17.96 20.02 -13.86
C GLY A 47 -17.12 19.06 -13.00
N LEU A 48 -17.15 17.77 -13.31
CA LEU A 48 -16.35 16.76 -12.60
C LEU A 48 -15.04 16.42 -13.34
N LEU A 49 -14.10 15.89 -12.58
CA LEU A 49 -12.92 15.19 -13.09
C LEU A 49 -13.20 13.69 -13.11
N LEU A 50 -12.94 13.04 -14.24
CA LEU A 50 -12.92 11.59 -14.38
C LEU A 50 -11.48 11.12 -14.49
N ALA A 51 -11.08 10.18 -13.66
CA ALA A 51 -9.72 9.66 -13.65
C ALA A 51 -9.69 8.14 -13.44
N PRO A 52 -8.57 7.46 -13.70
CA PRO A 52 -8.38 6.10 -13.23
C PRO A 52 -8.55 6.05 -11.72
N ALA A 53 -9.28 5.06 -11.20
CA ALA A 53 -9.36 4.85 -9.76
C ALA A 53 -7.98 4.49 -9.17
N PHE A 54 -7.79 4.80 -7.91
CA PHE A 54 -6.51 4.56 -7.25
C PHE A 54 -6.23 3.07 -7.09
N VAL A 55 -4.96 2.71 -7.24
CA VAL A 55 -4.37 1.43 -6.87
C VAL A 55 -3.46 1.68 -5.68
N ASP A 56 -3.85 1.20 -4.53
CA ASP A 56 -3.09 1.37 -3.29
C ASP A 56 -2.31 0.09 -2.99
N ILE A 57 -0.99 0.17 -2.95
CA ILE A 57 -0.14 -1.00 -2.76
C ILE A 57 0.32 -1.19 -1.32
N HIS A 58 0.02 -0.22 -0.44
CA HIS A 58 0.31 -0.29 0.99
C HIS A 58 -0.66 0.57 1.79
N GLY A 59 -1.70 -0.05 2.32
CA GLY A 59 -2.63 0.59 3.25
C GLY A 59 -2.75 -0.22 4.54
N ASP A 60 -2.38 0.36 5.69
CA ASP A 60 -2.54 -0.29 7.01
C ASP A 60 -3.63 0.36 7.88
N ALA A 61 -4.38 1.31 7.32
CA ALA A 61 -5.48 1.96 8.04
C ALA A 61 -6.59 0.99 8.51
N PHE A 62 -6.70 -0.21 7.92
CA PHE A 62 -7.60 -1.26 8.36
C PHE A 62 -7.31 -1.75 9.78
N GLU A 63 -6.06 -1.66 10.25
CA GLU A 63 -5.69 -2.01 11.63
C GLU A 63 -6.52 -1.22 12.66
N ARG A 64 -6.86 0.04 12.35
CA ARG A 64 -7.72 0.88 13.21
C ARG A 64 -9.19 0.47 13.20
N GLN A 65 -9.63 -0.27 12.19
CA GLN A 65 -10.98 -0.83 12.15
C GLN A 65 -11.04 -2.12 12.98
N ILE A 66 -9.96 -2.91 12.99
CA ILE A 66 -9.84 -4.09 13.85
C ILE A 66 -9.64 -3.67 15.32
N MET A 67 -8.75 -2.70 15.57
CA MET A 67 -8.45 -2.21 16.93
C MET A 67 -8.57 -0.68 17.00
N PRO A 68 -9.81 -0.12 17.07
CA PRO A 68 -10.04 1.32 17.05
C PRO A 68 -9.48 2.04 18.30
N ARG A 69 -9.25 1.30 19.38
CA ARG A 69 -8.57 1.78 20.59
C ARG A 69 -7.65 0.68 21.12
N PRO A 70 -6.54 1.01 21.76
CA PRO A 70 -5.66 0.02 22.38
C PRO A 70 -6.44 -0.96 23.28
N GLY A 71 -6.33 -2.25 23.01
CA GLY A 71 -7.00 -3.30 23.77
C GLY A 71 -8.48 -3.53 23.44
N VAL A 72 -9.06 -2.83 22.46
CA VAL A 72 -10.45 -3.01 22.02
C VAL A 72 -10.45 -3.60 20.63
N ALA A 73 -10.53 -4.93 20.52
CA ALA A 73 -10.62 -5.62 19.25
C ALA A 73 -12.09 -5.80 18.80
N LEU A 74 -12.35 -5.60 17.52
CA LEU A 74 -13.64 -5.84 16.87
C LEU A 74 -13.53 -7.08 15.97
N PRO A 75 -14.67 -7.72 15.61
CA PRO A 75 -14.66 -8.85 14.67
C PRO A 75 -14.02 -8.44 13.33
N VAL A 76 -13.03 -9.19 12.88
CA VAL A 76 -12.25 -8.88 11.67
C VAL A 76 -13.14 -8.70 10.45
N ALA A 77 -14.15 -9.58 10.24
CA ALA A 77 -15.06 -9.47 9.10
C ALA A 77 -15.84 -8.12 9.09
N VAL A 78 -16.24 -7.61 10.25
CA VAL A 78 -16.91 -6.29 10.36
C VAL A 78 -15.93 -5.17 10.02
N ALA A 79 -14.72 -5.24 10.54
CA ALA A 79 -13.66 -4.28 10.28
C ALA A 79 -13.28 -4.21 8.79
N MET A 80 -13.21 -5.38 8.12
CA MET A 80 -12.91 -5.43 6.69
C MET A 80 -14.04 -4.89 5.79
N LEU A 81 -15.31 -5.10 6.17
CA LEU A 81 -16.45 -4.47 5.46
C LEU A 81 -16.43 -2.95 5.59
N GLU A 82 -16.12 -2.43 6.77
CA GLU A 82 -15.99 -0.98 6.99
C GLU A 82 -14.80 -0.43 6.19
N THR A 83 -13.68 -1.12 6.22
CA THR A 83 -12.49 -0.77 5.44
C THR A 83 -12.79 -0.69 3.94
N ASP A 84 -13.49 -1.69 3.38
CA ASP A 84 -13.91 -1.72 1.98
C ASP A 84 -14.80 -0.52 1.62
N GLY A 85 -15.71 -0.16 2.53
CA GLY A 85 -16.52 1.04 2.37
C GLY A 85 -15.71 2.33 2.33
N GLN A 86 -14.68 2.44 3.19
CA GLN A 86 -13.77 3.59 3.22
C GLN A 86 -12.91 3.65 1.96
N LEU A 87 -12.39 2.52 1.47
CA LEU A 87 -11.63 2.45 0.22
C LEU A 87 -12.45 3.00 -0.95
N ALA A 88 -13.67 2.47 -1.13
CA ALA A 88 -14.59 2.92 -2.17
C ALA A 88 -14.92 4.42 -2.04
N ALA A 89 -15.16 4.93 -0.83
CA ALA A 89 -15.44 6.34 -0.59
C ALA A 89 -14.24 7.27 -0.90
N ASN A 90 -13.02 6.73 -0.91
CA ASN A 90 -11.78 7.47 -1.17
C ASN A 90 -11.21 7.27 -2.58
N GLY A 91 -11.95 6.65 -3.51
CA GLY A 91 -11.51 6.51 -4.91
C GLY A 91 -10.58 5.33 -5.15
N ILE A 92 -10.39 4.45 -4.18
CA ILE A 92 -9.49 3.29 -4.27
C ILE A 92 -10.29 2.10 -4.79
N ALA A 93 -9.98 1.60 -5.99
CA ALA A 93 -10.63 0.43 -6.59
C ALA A 93 -9.87 -0.88 -6.37
N THR A 94 -8.57 -0.77 -6.12
CA THR A 94 -7.71 -1.92 -5.78
C THR A 94 -6.83 -1.53 -4.59
N ALA A 95 -6.88 -2.32 -3.52
CA ALA A 95 -6.09 -2.07 -2.33
C ALA A 95 -5.33 -3.33 -1.89
N TYR A 96 -4.05 -3.17 -1.59
CA TYR A 96 -3.22 -4.16 -0.90
C TYR A 96 -3.16 -3.77 0.58
N HIS A 97 -3.84 -4.55 1.41
CA HIS A 97 -3.76 -4.36 2.87
C HIS A 97 -2.39 -4.80 3.37
N ALA A 98 -1.65 -3.87 3.95
CA ALA A 98 -0.31 -4.14 4.51
C ALA A 98 -0.44 -4.96 5.79
N LEU A 99 -0.75 -6.24 5.64
CA LEU A 99 -0.98 -7.19 6.72
C LEU A 99 0.35 -7.55 7.38
N THR A 100 0.60 -6.92 8.54
CA THR A 100 1.80 -7.23 9.32
C THR A 100 1.70 -8.62 9.92
N LEU A 101 2.67 -9.47 9.63
CA LEU A 101 2.80 -10.83 10.16
C LEU A 101 4.00 -10.85 11.10
N SER A 102 3.73 -10.78 12.40
CA SER A 102 4.75 -10.62 13.43
C SER A 102 4.67 -11.73 14.47
N TRP A 103 5.79 -11.93 15.16
CA TRP A 103 5.88 -12.74 16.38
C TRP A 103 5.15 -12.09 17.58
N GLU A 104 4.76 -10.81 17.47
CA GLU A 104 4.00 -10.12 18.50
C GLU A 104 2.58 -10.71 18.61
N PRO A 105 2.07 -11.01 19.83
CA PRO A 105 0.67 -11.37 20.02
C PRO A 105 -0.28 -10.22 19.66
N GLY A 106 -1.55 -10.55 19.43
CA GLY A 106 -2.61 -9.57 19.20
C GLY A 106 -2.71 -9.15 17.73
N LEU A 107 -2.92 -7.85 17.48
CA LEU A 107 -3.32 -7.29 16.18
C LEU A 107 -2.43 -7.73 14.99
N ARG A 108 -1.13 -7.87 15.22
CA ARG A 108 -0.14 -8.21 14.18
C ARG A 108 0.34 -9.66 14.25
N SER A 109 -0.36 -10.49 15.02
CA SER A 109 -0.02 -11.91 15.14
C SER A 109 -0.33 -12.69 13.87
N VAL A 110 0.35 -13.81 13.69
CA VAL A 110 0.05 -14.77 12.62
C VAL A 110 -1.40 -15.27 12.70
N ALA A 111 -1.95 -15.43 13.92
CA ALA A 111 -3.35 -15.82 14.11
C ALA A 111 -4.31 -14.79 13.52
N THR A 112 -4.13 -13.51 13.83
CA THR A 112 -4.92 -12.42 13.22
C THR A 112 -4.72 -12.37 11.71
N GLY A 113 -3.52 -12.68 11.22
CA GLY A 113 -3.26 -12.83 9.79
C GLY A 113 -4.17 -13.86 9.11
N TRP A 114 -4.32 -15.04 9.71
CA TRP A 114 -5.26 -16.06 9.23
C TRP A 114 -6.72 -15.60 9.27
N GLU A 115 -7.12 -14.89 10.33
CA GLU A 115 -8.48 -14.33 10.42
C GLU A 115 -8.77 -13.32 9.31
N VAL A 116 -7.80 -12.44 8.98
CA VAL A 116 -7.95 -11.46 7.89
C VAL A 116 -8.06 -12.15 6.54
N LEU A 117 -7.22 -13.14 6.24
CA LEU A 117 -7.30 -13.91 4.99
C LEU A 117 -8.66 -14.60 4.86
N GLY A 118 -9.09 -15.34 5.89
CA GLY A 118 -10.39 -16.03 5.89
C GLY A 118 -11.58 -15.05 5.78
N ALA A 119 -11.49 -13.89 6.42
CA ALA A 119 -12.53 -12.86 6.31
C ALA A 119 -12.63 -12.29 4.88
N LEU A 120 -11.51 -11.98 4.22
CA LEU A 120 -11.51 -11.48 2.85
C LEU A 120 -12.03 -12.51 1.85
N GLU A 121 -11.67 -13.79 2.03
CA GLU A 121 -12.19 -14.89 1.21
C GLU A 121 -13.71 -15.01 1.35
N ALA A 122 -14.22 -15.07 2.58
CA ALA A 122 -15.63 -15.20 2.87
C ALA A 122 -16.47 -13.98 2.42
N LEU A 123 -15.89 -12.78 2.48
CA LEU A 123 -16.54 -11.53 2.10
C LEU A 123 -16.43 -11.22 0.61
N GLY A 124 -15.53 -11.86 -0.13
CA GLY A 124 -15.17 -11.53 -1.50
C GLY A 124 -16.32 -11.09 -2.42
N PRO A 125 -17.46 -11.84 -2.49
CA PRO A 125 -18.61 -11.46 -3.32
C PRO A 125 -19.36 -10.20 -2.84
N ARG A 126 -19.14 -9.75 -1.61
CA ARG A 126 -19.82 -8.61 -0.98
C ARG A 126 -18.98 -7.34 -0.96
N LEU A 127 -17.70 -7.44 -1.26
CA LEU A 127 -16.78 -6.30 -1.24
C LEU A 127 -17.00 -5.43 -2.48
N ARG A 128 -16.91 -4.12 -2.31
CA ARG A 128 -17.11 -3.11 -3.36
C ARG A 128 -15.89 -2.92 -4.24
N VAL A 129 -14.69 -3.08 -3.65
CA VAL A 129 -13.42 -2.91 -4.33
C VAL A 129 -12.62 -4.21 -4.34
N GLU A 130 -11.55 -4.26 -5.10
CA GLU A 130 -10.65 -5.40 -5.12
C GLU A 130 -9.69 -5.33 -3.94
N ASN A 131 -9.98 -6.13 -2.91
CA ASN A 131 -9.16 -6.24 -1.71
C ASN A 131 -8.11 -7.34 -1.91
N ARG A 132 -6.84 -6.98 -1.83
CA ARG A 132 -5.67 -7.84 -1.91
C ARG A 132 -4.83 -7.73 -0.64
N ILE A 133 -3.84 -8.58 -0.49
CA ILE A 133 -2.93 -8.58 0.66
C ILE A 133 -1.52 -8.21 0.22
N GLN A 134 -0.89 -7.30 0.95
CA GLN A 134 0.56 -7.22 1.05
C GLN A 134 0.96 -7.98 2.31
N LEU A 135 1.67 -9.10 2.14
CA LEU A 135 2.24 -9.88 3.23
C LEU A 135 3.45 -9.10 3.78
N ARG A 136 3.18 -8.20 4.74
CA ARG A 136 4.20 -7.40 5.42
C ARG A 136 4.82 -8.24 6.53
N TRP A 137 5.81 -9.01 6.15
CA TRP A 137 6.40 -10.02 7.01
C TRP A 137 7.55 -9.46 7.84
N GLU A 138 7.43 -9.59 9.17
CA GLU A 138 8.53 -9.39 10.10
C GLU A 138 9.51 -10.54 9.98
N THR A 139 10.75 -10.25 9.55
CA THR A 139 11.75 -11.27 9.20
C THR A 139 12.16 -12.18 10.36
N PHE A 140 11.92 -11.76 11.61
CA PHE A 140 12.10 -12.56 12.83
C PHE A 140 10.90 -13.47 13.17
N CYS A 141 9.90 -13.60 12.30
CA CYS A 141 8.70 -14.42 12.51
C CYS A 141 8.64 -15.61 11.54
N PRO A 142 9.46 -16.66 11.72
CA PRO A 142 9.40 -17.86 10.87
C PRO A 142 8.03 -18.56 10.95
N GLU A 143 7.27 -18.38 12.03
CA GLU A 143 5.92 -18.92 12.21
C GLU A 143 4.93 -18.43 11.14
N ALA A 144 5.21 -17.31 10.47
CA ALA A 144 4.37 -16.77 9.40
C ALA A 144 4.58 -17.45 8.05
N ILE A 145 5.65 -18.25 7.87
CA ILE A 145 6.03 -18.81 6.55
C ILE A 145 4.94 -19.70 5.97
N ASP A 146 4.24 -20.49 6.79
CA ASP A 146 3.15 -21.33 6.32
C ASP A 146 1.94 -20.50 5.85
N LEU A 147 1.62 -19.40 6.53
CA LEU A 147 0.58 -18.46 6.08
C LEU A 147 0.99 -17.80 4.76
N ILE A 148 2.25 -17.38 4.63
CA ILE A 148 2.79 -16.78 3.40
C ILE A 148 2.67 -17.77 2.25
N ALA A 149 3.11 -19.03 2.45
CA ALA A 149 3.02 -20.07 1.43
C ALA A 149 1.57 -20.33 1.01
N HIS A 150 0.64 -20.36 1.97
CA HIS A 150 -0.79 -20.52 1.70
C HIS A 150 -1.33 -19.34 0.87
N ALA A 151 -1.06 -18.11 1.28
CA ALA A 151 -1.55 -16.92 0.58
C ALA A 151 -0.98 -16.79 -0.85
N LEU A 152 0.26 -17.21 -1.07
CA LEU A 152 0.89 -17.25 -2.40
C LEU A 152 0.24 -18.30 -3.33
N GLY A 153 -0.41 -19.33 -2.78
CA GLY A 153 -1.07 -20.39 -3.53
C GLY A 153 -2.58 -20.21 -3.70
N ALA A 154 -3.19 -19.22 -3.04
CA ALA A 154 -4.64 -19.06 -2.98
C ALA A 154 -5.07 -17.61 -3.30
N GLY A 155 -6.20 -17.45 -4.01
CA GLY A 155 -6.83 -16.16 -4.25
C GLY A 155 -6.07 -15.22 -5.19
N PRO A 156 -6.35 -13.92 -5.13
CA PRO A 156 -5.62 -12.91 -5.88
C PRO A 156 -4.17 -12.82 -5.41
N MET A 157 -3.21 -12.79 -6.36
CA MET A 157 -1.77 -12.75 -6.06
C MET A 157 -1.45 -11.64 -5.05
N PRO A 158 -0.88 -11.97 -3.86
CA PRO A 158 -0.41 -10.99 -2.90
C PRO A 158 0.94 -10.40 -3.32
N SER A 159 1.36 -9.32 -2.66
CA SER A 159 2.76 -8.90 -2.65
C SER A 159 3.44 -9.33 -1.35
N VAL A 160 4.78 -9.38 -1.32
CA VAL A 160 5.56 -9.70 -0.12
C VAL A 160 6.47 -8.52 0.20
N ALA A 161 6.33 -7.96 1.40
CA ALA A 161 7.18 -6.88 1.89
C ALA A 161 8.02 -7.38 3.08
N PHE A 162 9.34 -7.28 2.95
CA PHE A 162 10.27 -7.63 4.02
C PHE A 162 10.42 -6.49 5.01
N ASN A 163 10.18 -6.77 6.27
CA ASN A 163 10.18 -5.82 7.38
C ASN A 163 11.11 -6.28 8.51
N ASP A 164 11.80 -5.35 9.16
CA ASP A 164 12.58 -5.64 10.36
C ASP A 164 12.38 -4.58 11.45
N HIS A 165 11.23 -4.61 12.10
CA HIS A 165 11.00 -3.78 13.28
C HIS A 165 11.62 -4.36 14.55
N THR A 166 12.11 -5.60 14.52
CA THR A 166 12.78 -6.23 15.64
C THR A 166 14.15 -5.62 15.86
N SER A 167 14.99 -5.56 14.82
CA SER A 167 16.29 -4.86 14.88
C SER A 167 16.10 -3.37 15.21
N LEU A 168 15.06 -2.74 14.64
CA LEU A 168 14.72 -1.35 14.93
C LEU A 168 14.39 -1.10 16.42
N ALA A 169 13.68 -2.05 17.05
CA ALA A 169 13.36 -1.96 18.48
C ALA A 169 14.60 -2.05 19.37
N LEU A 170 15.62 -2.76 18.89
CA LEU A 170 16.87 -3.02 19.60
C LEU A 170 18.01 -2.07 19.19
N LEU A 171 17.75 -1.15 18.26
CA LEU A 171 18.74 -0.15 17.87
C LEU A 171 19.11 0.75 19.05
N ASP A 172 20.40 1.06 19.17
CA ASP A 172 20.89 2.05 20.14
C ASP A 172 20.13 3.38 19.95
N PRO A 173 19.47 3.91 20.99
CA PRO A 173 18.69 5.14 20.90
C PRO A 173 19.53 6.39 20.58
N ALA A 174 20.86 6.34 20.72
CA ALA A 174 21.75 7.41 20.33
C ALA A 174 21.91 7.48 18.80
N MET A 175 21.56 6.41 18.08
CA MET A 175 21.66 6.34 16.63
C MET A 175 20.34 6.76 15.98
N PRO A 176 20.32 7.76 15.07
CA PRO A 176 19.15 8.09 14.30
C PRO A 176 18.69 6.90 13.45
N MET A 177 17.38 6.67 13.37
CA MET A 177 16.80 5.56 12.63
C MET A 177 17.21 5.55 11.14
N GLN A 178 17.38 6.75 10.56
CA GLN A 178 17.82 6.94 9.17
C GLN A 178 19.29 6.53 8.93
N ASP A 179 20.09 6.50 9.99
CA ASP A 179 21.50 6.15 9.95
C ASP A 179 21.77 4.71 10.42
N ARG A 180 20.71 3.97 10.73
CA ARG A 180 20.76 2.55 11.10
C ARG A 180 21.63 1.79 10.07
N PRO A 181 22.66 1.03 10.49
CA PRO A 181 23.41 0.20 9.58
C PRO A 181 22.56 -0.96 9.04
N PHE A 182 23.12 -1.73 8.12
CA PHE A 182 22.48 -2.94 7.62
C PHE A 182 22.17 -3.89 8.77
N GLU A 183 20.93 -4.37 8.83
CA GLU A 183 20.37 -5.09 9.99
C GLU A 183 21.10 -6.40 10.29
N HIS A 184 21.69 -7.03 9.27
CA HIS A 184 22.43 -8.28 9.41
C HIS A 184 23.94 -8.07 9.58
N ASP A 185 24.41 -6.81 9.71
CA ASP A 185 25.81 -6.52 10.05
C ASP A 185 26.11 -7.07 11.45
N PRO A 186 27.19 -7.87 11.64
CA PRO A 186 27.60 -8.35 12.95
C PRO A 186 27.86 -7.23 13.97
N ALA A 187 28.29 -6.04 13.49
CA ALA A 187 28.54 -4.85 14.30
C ALA A 187 27.28 -3.98 14.52
N PHE A 188 26.07 -4.50 14.25
CA PHE A 188 24.83 -3.74 14.46
C PHE A 188 24.74 -3.21 15.89
N PRO A 189 24.56 -1.88 16.10
CA PRO A 189 24.61 -1.25 17.40
C PRO A 189 23.36 -1.57 18.22
N LEU A 190 23.52 -2.43 19.21
CA LEU A 190 22.43 -2.88 20.06
C LEU A 190 22.33 -2.04 21.33
N THR A 191 21.11 -1.75 21.73
CA THR A 191 20.81 -1.23 23.07
C THR A 191 20.95 -2.33 24.12
N ASP A 192 21.39 -1.94 25.31
CA ASP A 192 21.32 -2.84 26.47
C ASP A 192 19.87 -3.01 26.93
N MET A 193 19.32 -4.20 26.69
CA MET A 193 17.94 -4.55 27.10
C MET A 193 17.77 -4.58 28.64
N SER A 194 18.85 -4.70 29.41
CA SER A 194 18.81 -4.64 30.88
C SER A 194 18.84 -3.21 31.43
N ALA A 195 19.14 -2.22 30.57
CA ALA A 195 19.15 -0.83 30.99
C ALA A 195 17.78 -0.35 31.46
N PRO A 196 17.68 0.42 32.56
CA PRO A 196 16.39 0.92 33.08
C PRO A 196 15.60 1.75 32.06
N SER A 197 16.26 2.35 31.07
CA SER A 197 15.63 3.14 30.01
C SER A 197 14.99 2.29 28.90
N PHE A 198 15.27 1.00 28.81
CA PHE A 198 14.79 0.15 27.73
C PHE A 198 13.30 -0.21 27.89
N ALA A 199 12.90 -0.72 29.05
CA ALA A 199 11.52 -1.15 29.29
C ALA A 199 10.48 -0.05 28.99
N PRO A 200 10.64 1.22 29.42
CA PRO A 200 9.71 2.29 29.09
C PRO A 200 9.51 2.50 27.56
N ARG A 201 10.54 2.30 26.76
CA ARG A 201 10.46 2.40 25.30
C ARG A 201 9.56 1.31 24.69
N MET A 202 9.43 0.18 25.34
CA MET A 202 8.63 -0.98 24.89
C MET A 202 7.18 -0.94 25.33
N GLU A 203 6.80 0.00 26.23
CA GLU A 203 5.46 0.05 26.85
C GLU A 203 4.31 0.12 25.82
N ALA A 204 4.44 0.93 24.78
CA ALA A 204 3.40 1.05 23.75
C ALA A 204 3.23 -0.25 22.94
N ARG A 205 4.33 -0.95 22.66
CA ARG A 205 4.32 -2.25 21.96
C ARG A 205 3.71 -3.34 22.85
N ALA A 206 4.11 -3.39 24.10
CA ALA A 206 3.57 -4.33 25.10
C ALA A 206 2.04 -4.17 25.25
N ARG A 207 1.55 -2.94 25.35
CA ARG A 207 0.10 -2.66 25.42
C ARG A 207 -0.65 -3.14 24.18
N ARG A 208 -0.08 -2.92 22.97
CA ARG A 208 -0.68 -3.40 21.72
C ARG A 208 -0.73 -4.92 21.67
N SER A 209 0.24 -5.59 22.27
CA SER A 209 0.35 -7.05 22.35
C SER A 209 -0.38 -7.67 23.54
N HIS A 210 -1.14 -6.88 24.32
CA HIS A 210 -1.84 -7.31 25.53
C HIS A 210 -0.91 -7.95 26.59
N MET A 211 0.32 -7.47 26.70
CA MET A 211 1.35 -7.98 27.61
C MET A 211 1.78 -6.90 28.61
N SER A 212 2.31 -7.34 29.75
CA SER A 212 3.12 -6.45 30.59
C SER A 212 4.44 -6.11 29.87
N THR A 213 5.03 -4.96 30.18
CA THR A 213 6.29 -4.55 29.56
C THR A 213 7.41 -5.56 29.84
N GLY A 214 7.45 -6.16 31.03
CA GLY A 214 8.45 -7.18 31.37
C GLY A 214 8.31 -8.45 30.54
N GLU A 215 7.09 -8.95 30.35
CA GLU A 215 6.82 -10.11 29.48
C GLU A 215 7.19 -9.83 28.04
N TYR A 216 6.87 -8.63 27.54
CA TYR A 216 7.21 -8.22 26.18
C TYR A 216 8.73 -8.16 25.96
N VAL A 217 9.47 -7.56 26.90
CA VAL A 217 10.94 -7.49 26.82
C VAL A 217 11.56 -8.89 26.86
N ALA A 218 11.05 -9.78 27.73
CA ALA A 218 11.51 -11.17 27.77
C ALA A 218 11.20 -11.94 26.48
N LEU A 219 10.05 -11.69 25.85
CA LEU A 219 9.72 -12.25 24.54
C LEU A 219 10.65 -11.71 23.43
N LEU A 220 10.86 -10.40 23.39
CA LEU A 220 11.76 -9.76 22.43
C LEU A 220 13.19 -10.30 22.52
N ALA A 221 13.70 -10.51 23.74
CA ALA A 221 15.03 -11.10 23.97
C ALA A 221 15.14 -12.52 23.36
N ARG A 222 14.12 -13.37 23.58
CA ARG A 222 14.08 -14.72 22.97
C ARG A 222 13.96 -14.67 21.44
N VAL A 223 13.18 -13.72 20.89
CA VAL A 223 13.06 -13.55 19.45
C VAL A 223 14.38 -13.11 18.85
N TRP A 224 15.13 -12.25 19.54
CA TRP A 224 16.44 -11.81 19.08
C TRP A 224 17.47 -12.94 18.92
N GLU A 225 17.34 -14.02 19.69
CA GLU A 225 18.23 -15.21 19.55
C GLU A 225 18.12 -15.87 18.17
N ARG A 226 17.03 -15.61 17.43
CA ARG A 226 16.81 -16.13 16.05
C ARG A 226 17.66 -15.42 14.99
N ARG A 227 18.36 -14.35 15.34
CA ARG A 227 19.03 -13.45 14.37
C ARG A 227 19.92 -14.17 13.38
N THR A 228 20.60 -15.23 13.80
CA THR A 228 21.49 -16.01 12.94
C THR A 228 20.77 -16.77 11.83
N ASP A 229 19.48 -17.10 12.02
CA ASP A 229 18.67 -17.88 11.09
C ASP A 229 17.89 -16.97 10.13
N VAL A 230 17.67 -15.70 10.50
CA VAL A 230 16.86 -14.71 9.73
C VAL A 230 17.28 -14.62 8.26
N PRO A 231 18.57 -14.54 7.86
CA PRO A 231 18.94 -14.46 6.45
C PRO A 231 18.50 -15.71 5.64
N ALA A 232 18.50 -16.89 6.27
CA ALA A 232 18.04 -18.12 5.62
C ALA A 232 16.52 -18.14 5.45
N ASP A 233 15.77 -17.66 6.44
CA ASP A 233 14.31 -17.51 6.37
C ASP A 233 13.91 -16.47 5.32
N ILE A 234 14.62 -15.33 5.23
CA ILE A 234 14.42 -14.33 4.18
C ILE A 234 14.61 -14.98 2.79
N ALA A 235 15.69 -15.71 2.60
CA ALA A 235 15.96 -16.40 1.33
C ALA A 235 14.86 -17.41 0.97
N ARG A 236 14.34 -18.14 1.98
CA ARG A 236 13.22 -19.10 1.83
C ARG A 236 11.95 -18.38 1.38
N VAL A 237 11.53 -17.32 2.05
CA VAL A 237 10.33 -16.54 1.70
C VAL A 237 10.48 -15.90 0.32
N ALA A 238 11.64 -15.33 0.02
CA ALA A 238 11.92 -14.79 -1.31
C ALA A 238 11.86 -15.88 -2.40
N GLY A 239 12.30 -17.10 -2.10
CA GLY A 239 12.17 -18.26 -2.97
C GLY A 239 10.72 -18.62 -3.26
N LEU A 240 9.86 -18.65 -2.23
CA LEU A 240 8.41 -18.89 -2.37
C LEU A 240 7.75 -17.80 -3.21
N ALA A 241 8.02 -16.52 -2.92
CA ALA A 241 7.48 -15.41 -3.66
C ALA A 241 7.88 -15.43 -5.15
N ARG A 242 9.16 -15.71 -5.45
CA ARG A 242 9.63 -15.85 -6.85
C ARG A 242 8.95 -16.99 -7.57
N ALA A 243 8.81 -18.14 -6.91
CA ALA A 243 8.15 -19.31 -7.50
C ALA A 243 6.68 -19.04 -7.85
N ALA A 244 6.00 -18.24 -7.04
CA ALA A 244 4.62 -17.79 -7.28
C ALA A 244 4.51 -16.62 -8.27
N GLY A 245 5.61 -15.93 -8.60
CA GLY A 245 5.59 -14.71 -9.40
C GLY A 245 5.04 -13.49 -8.64
N ALA A 246 5.08 -13.51 -7.31
CA ALA A 246 4.58 -12.43 -6.47
C ALA A 246 5.55 -11.22 -6.47
N PRO A 247 5.04 -9.99 -6.57
CA PRO A 247 5.86 -8.78 -6.38
C PRO A 247 6.49 -8.75 -4.98
N MET A 248 7.76 -8.37 -4.91
CA MET A 248 8.49 -8.25 -3.64
C MET A 248 8.99 -6.83 -3.41
N LEU A 249 8.88 -6.39 -2.15
CA LEU A 249 9.26 -5.08 -1.67
C LEU A 249 10.19 -5.22 -0.45
N SER A 250 11.06 -4.24 -0.22
CA SER A 250 11.74 -4.08 1.07
C SER A 250 11.25 -2.81 1.74
N HIS A 251 11.12 -2.82 3.04
CA HIS A 251 10.48 -1.75 3.81
C HIS A 251 11.48 -1.06 4.73
N ASP A 252 11.45 0.29 4.75
CA ASP A 252 12.29 1.12 5.61
C ASP A 252 13.81 0.94 5.40
N ASP A 253 14.25 0.66 4.20
CA ASP A 253 15.69 0.57 3.90
C ASP A 253 16.43 1.86 4.30
N SER A 254 17.45 1.74 5.14
CA SER A 254 18.26 2.88 5.63
C SER A 254 19.62 2.99 4.95
N GLN A 255 20.09 1.89 4.35
CA GLN A 255 21.40 1.79 3.72
C GLN A 255 21.33 1.24 2.29
N PRO A 256 22.24 1.64 1.39
CA PRO A 256 22.39 1.03 0.08
C PRO A 256 22.64 -0.48 0.14
N GLU A 257 23.32 -0.96 1.19
CA GLU A 257 23.57 -2.39 1.45
C GLU A 257 22.27 -3.16 1.66
N THR A 258 21.35 -2.63 2.49
CA THR A 258 20.02 -3.20 2.73
C THR A 258 19.24 -3.30 1.41
N ARG A 259 19.26 -2.20 0.61
CA ARG A 259 18.57 -2.18 -0.68
C ARG A 259 19.13 -3.22 -1.65
N ARG A 260 20.46 -3.35 -1.74
CA ARG A 260 21.13 -4.35 -2.59
C ARG A 260 20.81 -5.76 -2.16
N PHE A 261 20.88 -6.04 -0.86
CA PHE A 261 20.55 -7.35 -0.30
C PHE A 261 19.15 -7.82 -0.72
N PHE A 262 18.10 -7.00 -0.54
CA PHE A 262 16.74 -7.38 -0.92
C PHE A 262 16.55 -7.41 -2.44
N ARG A 263 17.22 -6.55 -3.20
CA ARG A 263 17.21 -6.59 -4.66
C ARG A 263 17.74 -7.90 -5.21
N ASP A 264 18.85 -8.39 -4.66
CA ASP A 264 19.48 -9.65 -5.07
C ASP A 264 18.57 -10.85 -4.81
N LEU A 265 17.67 -10.73 -3.85
CA LEU A 265 16.61 -11.69 -3.58
C LEU A 265 15.37 -11.53 -4.48
N GLY A 266 15.31 -10.46 -5.28
CA GLY A 266 14.22 -10.20 -6.23
C GLY A 266 13.25 -9.09 -5.83
N ALA A 267 13.44 -8.41 -4.69
CA ALA A 267 12.61 -7.27 -4.30
C ALA A 267 12.99 -6.04 -5.15
N ARG A 268 12.12 -5.66 -6.10
CA ARG A 268 12.35 -4.58 -7.05
C ARG A 268 11.69 -3.26 -6.67
N THR A 269 11.15 -3.17 -5.46
CA THR A 269 10.49 -1.98 -4.96
C THR A 269 11.04 -1.63 -3.57
N ALA A 270 11.54 -0.40 -3.43
CA ALA A 270 11.95 0.19 -2.15
C ALA A 270 10.74 0.91 -1.55
N GLU A 271 10.22 0.41 -0.44
CA GLU A 271 9.06 0.94 0.24
C GLU A 271 9.48 1.78 1.44
N PHE A 272 9.11 3.05 1.45
CA PHE A 272 9.42 4.04 2.49
C PHE A 272 10.90 4.15 2.86
N PRO A 273 11.81 4.27 1.86
CA PRO A 273 13.24 4.37 2.13
C PRO A 273 13.54 5.55 3.05
N MET A 274 14.39 5.32 4.05
CA MET A 274 14.58 6.23 5.16
C MET A 274 15.63 7.32 4.89
N HIS A 275 16.48 7.16 3.84
CA HIS A 275 17.54 8.10 3.53
C HIS A 275 17.72 8.26 2.01
N GLU A 276 18.15 9.47 1.56
CA GLU A 276 18.37 9.75 0.12
C GLU A 276 19.42 8.83 -0.53
N ARG A 277 20.43 8.36 0.19
CA ARG A 277 21.41 7.39 -0.34
C ARG A 277 20.76 6.11 -0.85
N VAL A 278 19.68 5.65 -0.20
CA VAL A 278 18.90 4.49 -0.64
C VAL A 278 18.13 4.80 -1.90
N LEU A 279 17.54 6.01 -2.01
CA LEU A 279 16.81 6.45 -3.19
C LEU A 279 17.71 6.47 -4.43
N HIS A 280 18.92 6.98 -4.28
CA HIS A 280 19.91 7.00 -5.36
C HIS A 280 20.36 5.59 -5.77
N GLU A 281 20.57 4.70 -4.79
CA GLU A 281 20.90 3.29 -5.05
C GLU A 281 19.74 2.58 -5.78
N ALA A 282 18.51 2.76 -5.32
CA ALA A 282 17.31 2.19 -5.94
C ALA A 282 17.14 2.71 -7.37
N ARG A 283 17.23 4.03 -7.58
CA ARG A 283 17.09 4.66 -8.89
C ARG A 283 18.16 4.21 -9.88
N ALA A 284 19.42 4.14 -9.46
CA ALA A 284 20.53 3.69 -10.29
C ALA A 284 20.35 2.23 -10.80
N ALA A 285 19.67 1.40 -10.02
CA ALA A 285 19.37 0.02 -10.36
C ALA A 285 18.02 -0.17 -11.09
N GLY A 286 17.24 0.90 -11.27
CA GLY A 286 15.90 0.84 -11.88
C GLY A 286 14.85 0.20 -10.98
N ASP A 287 15.04 0.22 -9.65
CA ASP A 287 14.02 -0.18 -8.69
C ASP A 287 12.97 0.92 -8.56
N LEU A 288 11.73 0.54 -8.27
CA LEU A 288 10.64 1.47 -7.97
C LEU A 288 10.77 1.98 -6.53
N ILE A 289 10.33 3.21 -6.32
CA ILE A 289 10.42 3.91 -5.02
C ILE A 289 9.04 4.36 -4.58
N VAL A 290 8.62 3.91 -3.39
CA VAL A 290 7.31 4.20 -2.79
C VAL A 290 7.45 5.13 -1.61
N PHE A 291 6.59 6.15 -1.56
CA PHE A 291 6.42 7.00 -0.38
C PHE A 291 4.98 6.97 0.12
N GLY A 292 4.79 7.27 1.40
CA GLY A 292 3.47 7.47 1.96
C GLY A 292 2.82 8.76 1.44
N ALA A 293 1.60 8.67 0.92
CA ALA A 293 0.81 9.82 0.51
C ALA A 293 0.58 10.83 1.67
N PRO A 294 0.42 10.40 2.95
CA PRO A 294 0.38 11.34 4.08
C PRO A 294 1.61 12.22 4.20
N ASN A 295 2.80 11.71 3.86
CA ASN A 295 4.03 12.50 3.86
C ASN A 295 3.96 13.63 2.79
N ALA A 296 3.52 13.31 1.57
CA ALA A 296 3.33 14.31 0.52
C ALA A 296 2.24 15.34 0.87
N MET A 297 1.09 14.87 1.38
CA MET A 297 -0.04 15.73 1.75
C MET A 297 0.31 16.72 2.87
N ARG A 298 1.09 16.28 3.88
CA ARG A 298 1.50 17.12 5.02
C ARG A 298 2.65 18.08 4.70
N GLY A 299 3.39 17.82 3.62
CA GLY A 299 4.58 18.58 3.26
C GLY A 299 5.86 18.13 3.96
N GLY A 300 5.93 16.89 4.44
CA GLY A 300 7.13 16.30 5.04
C GLY A 300 6.87 15.08 5.91
N SER A 301 7.95 14.33 6.21
CA SER A 301 7.93 13.16 7.07
C SER A 301 7.85 13.56 8.56
N HIS A 302 7.11 12.79 9.35
CA HIS A 302 7.09 12.93 10.81
C HIS A 302 8.25 12.17 11.49
N LEU A 303 8.94 11.32 10.74
CA LEU A 303 10.08 10.52 11.22
C LEU A 303 11.44 11.08 10.80
N GLY A 304 11.49 12.21 10.07
CA GLY A 304 12.73 12.76 9.56
C GLY A 304 13.26 12.10 8.27
N SER A 305 12.49 11.19 7.66
CA SER A 305 12.79 10.60 6.34
C SER A 305 12.62 11.66 5.22
N PRO A 306 13.13 11.41 4.00
CA PRO A 306 12.97 12.34 2.88
C PRO A 306 11.53 12.76 2.64
N GLY A 307 11.30 14.04 2.35
CA GLY A 307 9.98 14.57 2.06
C GLY A 307 9.47 14.10 0.70
N ALA A 308 8.32 13.40 0.66
CA ALA A 308 7.79 12.79 -0.55
C ALA A 308 7.59 13.79 -1.69
N GLY A 309 7.07 15.00 -1.42
CA GLY A 309 6.89 16.04 -2.43
C GLY A 309 8.19 16.47 -3.10
N ALA A 310 9.27 16.66 -2.32
CA ALA A 310 10.59 16.98 -2.84
C ALA A 310 11.17 15.81 -3.67
N MET A 311 10.89 14.57 -3.27
CA MET A 311 11.35 13.38 -4.01
C MET A 311 10.58 13.20 -5.32
N VAL A 312 9.29 13.50 -5.36
CA VAL A 312 8.50 13.55 -6.61
C VAL A 312 9.08 14.59 -7.57
N ALA A 313 9.34 15.81 -7.07
CA ALA A 313 9.92 16.89 -7.90
C ALA A 313 11.30 16.53 -8.50
N ARG A 314 12.07 15.66 -7.83
CA ARG A 314 13.40 15.20 -8.25
C ARG A 314 13.38 13.89 -9.03
N GLY A 315 12.21 13.31 -9.32
CA GLY A 315 12.09 12.01 -9.98
C GLY A 315 12.59 10.83 -9.13
N LEU A 316 12.57 10.97 -7.81
CA LEU A 316 12.98 9.96 -6.82
C LEU A 316 11.80 9.34 -6.06
N CYS A 317 10.59 9.46 -6.62
CA CYS A 317 9.37 8.80 -6.14
C CYS A 317 8.58 8.33 -7.34
N ASP A 318 8.21 7.07 -7.38
CA ASP A 318 7.42 6.47 -8.46
C ASP A 318 5.97 6.22 -8.03
N ILE A 319 5.73 5.98 -6.75
CA ILE A 319 4.45 5.55 -6.20
C ILE A 319 4.17 6.28 -4.89
N LEU A 320 2.91 6.68 -4.72
CA LEU A 320 2.37 7.14 -3.44
C LEU A 320 1.33 6.12 -2.95
N ALA A 321 1.52 5.60 -1.74
CA ALA A 321 0.62 4.66 -1.08
C ALA A 321 -0.13 5.33 0.07
N SER A 322 -1.32 4.84 0.43
CA SER A 322 -2.17 5.47 1.45
C SER A 322 -1.59 5.40 2.87
N ASP A 323 -0.75 4.38 3.13
CA ASP A 323 -0.15 4.17 4.43
C ASP A 323 -1.26 4.05 5.51
N TYR A 324 -1.25 4.90 6.53
CA TYR A 324 -2.24 4.90 7.61
C TYR A 324 -3.50 5.76 7.33
N TYR A 325 -3.67 6.37 6.13
CA TYR A 325 -4.74 7.33 5.88
C TYR A 325 -5.21 7.37 4.42
N TYR A 326 -6.28 6.65 4.08
CA TYR A 326 -6.81 6.54 2.71
C TYR A 326 -7.08 7.88 2.00
N PRO A 327 -7.65 8.91 2.67
CA PRO A 327 -7.89 10.21 2.00
C PRO A 327 -6.62 10.91 1.52
N ALA A 328 -5.44 10.50 2.02
CA ALA A 328 -4.18 11.08 1.60
C ALA A 328 -3.84 10.83 0.13
N MET A 329 -4.38 9.77 -0.50
CA MET A 329 -4.14 9.49 -1.92
C MET A 329 -4.54 10.70 -2.79
N LEU A 330 -5.78 11.14 -2.69
CA LEU A 330 -6.28 12.31 -3.41
C LEU A 330 -5.67 13.61 -2.87
N GLY A 331 -5.52 13.72 -1.55
CA GLY A 331 -4.94 14.90 -0.90
C GLY A 331 -3.49 15.17 -1.30
N ALA A 332 -2.68 14.13 -1.48
CA ALA A 332 -1.31 14.25 -1.96
C ALA A 332 -1.25 14.75 -3.41
N VAL A 333 -2.07 14.20 -4.30
CA VAL A 333 -2.16 14.68 -5.69
C VAL A 333 -2.57 16.16 -5.73
N ALA A 334 -3.58 16.54 -4.92
CA ALA A 334 -4.03 17.93 -4.84
C ALA A 334 -2.93 18.86 -4.34
N ARG A 335 -2.22 18.46 -3.29
CA ARG A 335 -1.12 19.25 -2.73
C ARG A 335 0.02 19.41 -3.73
N LEU A 336 0.47 18.34 -4.36
CA LEU A 336 1.56 18.38 -5.34
C LEU A 336 1.20 19.22 -6.58
N LEU A 337 -0.07 19.18 -7.00
CA LEU A 337 -0.57 20.03 -8.08
C LEU A 337 -0.55 21.50 -7.69
N ALA A 338 -1.05 21.84 -6.50
CA ALA A 338 -1.06 23.20 -5.97
C ALA A 338 0.36 23.77 -5.79
N ASP A 339 1.31 22.92 -5.39
CA ASP A 339 2.73 23.29 -5.27
C ASP A 339 3.45 23.36 -6.64
N GLY A 340 2.75 23.05 -7.76
CA GLY A 340 3.32 23.14 -9.12
C GLY A 340 4.39 22.07 -9.41
N VAL A 341 4.39 20.94 -8.67
CA VAL A 341 5.44 19.90 -8.79
C VAL A 341 5.42 19.25 -10.15
N ALA A 342 4.25 18.92 -10.69
CA ALA A 342 4.09 18.37 -12.04
C ALA A 342 2.63 18.56 -12.54
N PRO A 343 2.38 18.39 -13.87
CA PRO A 343 1.03 18.35 -14.42
C PRO A 343 0.19 17.21 -13.83
N LEU A 344 -1.14 17.41 -13.75
CA LEU A 344 -2.07 16.47 -13.09
C LEU A 344 -1.96 15.04 -13.63
N HIS A 345 -1.86 14.85 -14.95
CA HIS A 345 -1.76 13.51 -15.55
C HIS A 345 -0.49 12.76 -15.10
N LEU A 346 0.63 13.45 -14.89
CA LEU A 346 1.86 12.83 -14.37
C LEU A 346 1.74 12.51 -12.87
N LEU A 347 1.13 13.41 -12.08
CA LEU A 347 0.88 13.15 -10.66
C LEU A 347 -0.07 11.98 -10.46
N TRP A 348 -1.06 11.81 -11.35
CA TRP A 348 -2.00 10.70 -11.27
C TRP A 348 -1.37 9.34 -11.50
N ARG A 349 -0.28 9.27 -12.27
CA ARG A 349 0.48 8.03 -12.45
C ARG A 349 1.04 7.47 -11.13
N LEU A 350 1.38 8.35 -10.18
CA LEU A 350 1.93 7.95 -8.87
C LEU A 350 0.92 7.16 -8.01
N VAL A 351 -0.37 7.29 -8.26
CA VAL A 351 -1.46 6.71 -7.46
C VAL A 351 -2.33 5.71 -8.24
N ALA A 352 -2.05 5.52 -9.54
CA ALA A 352 -2.87 4.64 -10.38
C ALA A 352 -2.01 3.75 -11.29
N GLU A 353 -1.36 4.29 -12.32
CA GLU A 353 -0.63 3.51 -13.32
C GLU A 353 0.62 2.83 -12.74
N ASN A 354 1.48 3.60 -12.09
CA ASN A 354 2.74 3.07 -11.56
C ASN A 354 2.53 1.99 -10.50
N PRO A 355 1.63 2.17 -9.49
CA PRO A 355 1.35 1.09 -8.53
C PRO A 355 0.70 -0.14 -9.19
N ALA A 356 -0.17 0.03 -10.19
CA ALA A 356 -0.71 -1.09 -10.94
C ALA A 356 0.40 -1.89 -11.64
N GLN A 357 1.31 -1.22 -12.32
CA GLN A 357 2.46 -1.86 -12.98
C GLN A 357 3.39 -2.56 -11.99
N ALA A 358 3.67 -1.92 -10.84
CA ALA A 358 4.50 -2.50 -9.78
C ALA A 358 3.93 -3.82 -9.25
N MET A 359 2.61 -3.94 -9.24
CA MET A 359 1.90 -5.16 -8.80
C MET A 359 1.55 -6.12 -9.95
N GLY A 360 2.06 -5.88 -11.16
CA GLY A 360 1.79 -6.73 -12.33
C GLY A 360 0.36 -6.63 -12.87
N LEU A 361 -0.39 -5.57 -12.53
CA LEU A 361 -1.77 -5.36 -12.95
C LEU A 361 -1.79 -4.54 -14.25
N ALA A 362 -1.66 -5.21 -15.40
CA ALA A 362 -1.55 -4.56 -16.69
C ALA A 362 -2.89 -4.03 -17.24
N ASP A 363 -4.00 -4.41 -16.65
CA ASP A 363 -5.36 -4.18 -17.15
C ASP A 363 -6.03 -2.90 -16.59
N ARG A 364 -5.35 -2.14 -15.74
CA ARG A 364 -5.90 -0.96 -15.01
C ARG A 364 -4.89 0.17 -14.83
N GLY A 365 -5.27 1.23 -14.10
CA GLY A 365 -4.41 2.35 -13.72
C GLY A 365 -4.36 3.49 -14.72
N ARG A 366 -5.01 3.37 -15.88
CA ARG A 366 -5.12 4.42 -16.90
C ARG A 366 -6.42 4.30 -17.69
N ILE A 367 -6.86 5.41 -18.28
CA ILE A 367 -8.03 5.42 -19.17
C ILE A 367 -7.56 5.20 -20.60
N ALA A 368 -7.78 3.98 -21.11
CA ALA A 368 -7.46 3.59 -22.49
C ALA A 368 -8.38 2.44 -22.94
N PRO A 369 -8.75 2.37 -24.23
CA PRO A 369 -9.58 1.30 -24.75
C PRO A 369 -9.03 -0.09 -24.43
N GLY A 370 -9.91 -1.02 -24.04
CA GLY A 370 -9.60 -2.39 -23.68
C GLY A 370 -9.27 -2.61 -22.18
N LEU A 371 -8.92 -1.56 -21.44
CA LEU A 371 -8.62 -1.66 -20.02
C LEU A 371 -9.89 -1.72 -19.17
N ARG A 372 -9.78 -2.19 -17.93
CA ARG A 372 -10.86 -2.19 -16.94
C ARG A 372 -11.33 -0.76 -16.70
N ALA A 373 -12.64 -0.62 -16.53
CA ALA A 373 -13.26 0.66 -16.19
C ALA A 373 -13.26 0.90 -14.66
N ASP A 374 -12.12 0.73 -14.02
CA ASP A 374 -11.92 1.14 -12.64
C ASP A 374 -11.64 2.65 -12.63
N LEU A 375 -12.67 3.44 -12.32
CA LEU A 375 -12.67 4.89 -12.51
C LEU A 375 -13.13 5.61 -11.25
N VAL A 376 -12.74 6.88 -11.12
CA VAL A 376 -13.22 7.76 -10.06
C VAL A 376 -13.74 9.07 -10.63
N LEU A 377 -14.92 9.48 -10.20
CA LEU A 377 -15.50 10.80 -10.43
C LEU A 377 -15.24 11.69 -9.23
N ILE A 378 -14.66 12.86 -9.47
CA ILE A 378 -14.20 13.78 -8.44
C ILE A 378 -14.79 15.17 -8.71
N ASP A 379 -15.38 15.76 -7.69
CA ASP A 379 -15.71 17.17 -7.65
C ASP A 379 -14.47 17.94 -7.20
N TRP A 380 -13.93 18.74 -8.11
CA TRP A 380 -12.71 19.49 -7.84
C TRP A 380 -12.77 20.89 -8.46
N PRO A 381 -13.50 21.80 -7.81
CA PRO A 381 -13.49 23.21 -8.19
C PRO A 381 -12.10 23.82 -8.01
N GLU A 382 -11.82 24.83 -8.82
CA GLU A 382 -10.54 25.54 -8.75
C GLU A 382 -10.34 26.20 -7.38
N GLY A 383 -9.18 25.94 -6.75
CA GLY A 383 -8.83 26.47 -5.43
C GLY A 383 -9.49 25.77 -4.25
N GLU A 384 -10.30 24.74 -4.48
CA GLU A 384 -10.99 23.98 -3.42
C GLU A 384 -10.36 22.60 -3.18
N VAL A 385 -10.72 21.99 -2.05
CA VAL A 385 -10.34 20.62 -1.71
C VAL A 385 -11.15 19.66 -2.57
N PRO A 386 -10.52 18.71 -3.30
CA PRO A 386 -11.24 17.74 -4.10
C PRO A 386 -12.02 16.74 -3.24
N ALA A 387 -13.18 16.32 -3.74
CA ALA A 387 -14.03 15.33 -3.10
C ALA A 387 -14.42 14.21 -4.06
N VAL A 388 -14.20 12.96 -3.67
CA VAL A 388 -14.68 11.80 -4.42
C VAL A 388 -16.20 11.79 -4.43
N ARG A 389 -16.81 11.75 -5.62
CA ARG A 389 -18.25 11.65 -5.79
C ARG A 389 -18.68 10.21 -6.04
N ARG A 390 -17.88 9.47 -6.78
CA ARG A 390 -18.19 8.08 -7.07
C ARG A 390 -16.92 7.32 -7.47
N THR A 391 -16.75 6.13 -6.95
CA THR A 391 -15.80 5.14 -7.43
C THR A 391 -16.55 4.11 -8.25
N ILE A 392 -16.08 3.77 -9.42
CA ILE A 392 -16.63 2.79 -10.34
C ILE A 392 -15.63 1.64 -10.42
N VAL A 393 -16.09 0.42 -10.10
CA VAL A 393 -15.28 -0.79 -10.16
C VAL A 393 -15.90 -1.76 -11.18
N ALA A 394 -15.13 -2.11 -12.18
CA ALA A 394 -15.56 -2.77 -13.41
C ALA A 394 -16.47 -3.99 -13.22
N ASP A 395 -16.16 -4.85 -12.26
CA ASP A 395 -16.85 -6.13 -12.07
C ASP A 395 -17.85 -6.11 -10.87
N ARG A 396 -18.06 -4.95 -10.25
CA ARG A 396 -18.79 -4.86 -8.98
C ARG A 396 -19.97 -3.88 -8.98
N ASP A 397 -19.98 -2.90 -9.88
CA ASP A 397 -21.02 -1.86 -9.98
C ASP A 397 -22.12 -2.18 -11.00
N GLY A 398 -22.39 -3.45 -11.30
CA GLY A 398 -23.37 -3.84 -12.33
C GLY A 398 -22.93 -3.46 -13.76
N ILE A 399 -21.65 -3.24 -13.97
CA ILE A 399 -21.03 -2.87 -15.25
C ILE A 399 -20.50 -4.12 -15.98
N GLY A 400 -20.48 -5.26 -15.30
CA GLY A 400 -20.08 -6.55 -15.85
C GLY A 400 -21.25 -7.36 -16.43
N PRO A 401 -20.98 -8.40 -17.26
CA PRO A 401 -22.04 -9.29 -17.75
C PRO A 401 -22.63 -10.09 -16.58
N GLY A 402 -23.76 -9.65 -16.03
CA GLY A 402 -24.51 -10.36 -14.99
C GLY A 402 -24.72 -9.65 -13.65
N GLY A 403 -24.43 -8.34 -13.55
CA GLY A 403 -24.80 -7.56 -12.37
C GLY A 403 -26.32 -7.31 -12.29
N PRO A 404 -26.94 -7.22 -11.05
CA PRO A 404 -28.36 -7.02 -10.85
C PRO A 404 -28.90 -5.70 -11.42
#